data_c255312c3e7cf671ae3b93861dc7d3b6
#
_entry.id   c255312c3e7cf671ae3b93861dc7d3b6
#
_cell.length_a   1.000
_cell.length_b   1.000
_cell.length_c   1.000
_cell.angle_alpha   90.00
_cell.angle_beta   90.00
_cell.angle_gamma   90.00
#
_symmetry.space_group_name_H-M   'P 1'
#
loop_
_entity.id
_entity.type
_entity.pdbx_description
1 polymer ?
#
loop_
_entity_poly.entity_id
_entity_poly.type
_entity_poly.pdbx_seq_one_letter_code
_entity_poly.pdbx_strand_id
1 'polypeptide(L)'
;MDLLTDSREEPVSDLEPDVELSRAARVRVLLAAAFGPLVTGYAAVATVLTLVTLTAERTVFSGTGVLLAAGPGWLAAHQVRLGLGGHPLGVLPLLPTLGALALAARTASGAAARLGCRSPREALSVFATITGAHALFGLVIAFCAQGSPVTANPLVAFAVPGLLAAAASAAGIVRCCGLPDVVAERLDPLALRGVRAGALGLAVLVACGAAVFTVATALSWRTVADMYEPAFGSSFGLFLLSVLYLPNAVTAALSFVTGPGFSVGDLTVGMFGYRGGAVPGVPLLGGLPEHHAAWWPALLALPAATGVLVGWSLRKVDADPAQRIRTVAVAGAVVALGCVLLGSLSGGRLGDGPFDPVSVPVGVASVVAFCWIVIPGSFVAFFAGEHEPPAPPEALEDNQAFEDAEEVDVAEAAEAVQELEESEEDEETEDTDEPEEPEEPEAELDADAEFEAEADAELGVEEPADDVPEDAEAVTGGTETCGDVEPAETDR
;
A
#
# COMPACT_ATOMS: atom_id res chain seq x y z
N MET A 1 -78.80 -21.84 8.41
CA MET A 1 -78.22 -22.32 9.68
C MET A 1 -76.73 -22.35 9.45
N ASP A 2 -76.18 -21.15 9.53
CA ASP A 2 -74.80 -20.81 9.21
C ASP A 2 -73.93 -20.95 10.43
N LEU A 3 -72.90 -21.73 10.37
CA LEU A 3 -71.83 -21.74 11.31
C LEU A 3 -70.57 -21.27 10.59
N LEU A 4 -70.38 -19.93 10.59
CA LEU A 4 -69.12 -19.30 10.25
C LEU A 4 -68.11 -19.55 11.37
N THR A 5 -67.13 -20.41 11.12
CA THR A 5 -65.96 -20.60 11.97
C THR A 5 -65.00 -19.45 11.71
N ASP A 6 -64.96 -18.50 12.61
CA ASP A 6 -63.98 -17.41 12.65
C ASP A 6 -62.63 -17.99 13.07
N SER A 7 -61.80 -18.35 12.07
CA SER A 7 -60.39 -18.72 12.28
C SER A 7 -59.57 -17.44 12.44
N ARG A 8 -59.46 -16.99 13.67
CA ARG A 8 -58.47 -15.98 14.06
C ARG A 8 -57.08 -16.58 13.90
N GLU A 9 -56.42 -16.30 12.77
CA GLU A 9 -54.99 -16.48 12.65
C GLU A 9 -54.30 -15.53 13.62
N GLU A 10 -53.80 -16.08 14.73
CA GLU A 10 -52.82 -15.40 15.57
C GLU A 10 -51.57 -15.17 14.75
N PRO A 11 -51.01 -13.97 14.70
CA PRO A 11 -49.70 -13.74 14.09
C PRO A 11 -48.69 -14.48 14.94
N VAL A 12 -48.17 -15.59 14.40
CA VAL A 12 -46.97 -16.25 14.90
C VAL A 12 -45.84 -15.23 14.76
N SER A 13 -45.56 -14.55 15.83
CA SER A 13 -44.34 -13.77 15.96
C SER A 13 -43.19 -14.76 16.11
N ASP A 14 -42.64 -15.21 14.97
CA ASP A 14 -41.34 -15.86 14.92
C ASP A 14 -40.25 -14.82 15.29
N LEU A 15 -40.29 -14.37 16.53
CA LEU A 15 -39.13 -13.83 17.18
C LEU A 15 -38.22 -15.02 17.48
N GLU A 16 -37.33 -15.36 16.53
CA GLU A 16 -36.17 -16.18 16.87
C GLU A 16 -35.54 -15.54 18.10
N PRO A 17 -35.42 -16.28 19.23
CA PRO A 17 -34.77 -15.72 20.40
C PRO A 17 -33.34 -15.43 20.01
N ASP A 18 -32.89 -14.17 20.12
CA ASP A 18 -31.49 -13.80 20.12
C ASP A 18 -30.81 -14.67 21.19
N VAL A 19 -30.19 -15.76 20.78
CA VAL A 19 -29.47 -16.68 21.66
C VAL A 19 -28.22 -15.95 22.12
N GLU A 20 -28.35 -15.16 23.19
CA GLU A 20 -27.22 -14.53 23.83
C GLU A 20 -26.22 -15.62 24.23
N LEU A 21 -25.07 -15.63 23.55
CA LEU A 21 -23.98 -16.54 23.85
C LEU A 21 -23.59 -16.40 25.32
N SER A 22 -23.55 -17.52 26.05
CA SER A 22 -23.07 -17.52 27.42
C SER A 22 -21.66 -16.92 27.50
N ARG A 23 -21.28 -16.29 28.62
CA ARG A 23 -19.93 -15.75 28.81
C ARG A 23 -18.85 -16.80 28.56
N ALA A 24 -19.08 -18.04 28.95
CA ALA A 24 -18.15 -19.15 28.72
C ALA A 24 -17.98 -19.47 27.23
N ALA A 25 -19.05 -19.42 26.43
CA ALA A 25 -18.99 -19.62 24.98
C ALA A 25 -18.22 -18.47 24.30
N ARG A 26 -18.49 -17.23 24.71
CA ARG A 26 -17.76 -16.04 24.21
C ARG A 26 -16.26 -16.14 24.49
N VAL A 27 -15.87 -16.48 25.72
CA VAL A 27 -14.46 -16.66 26.10
C VAL A 27 -13.79 -17.77 25.27
N ARG A 28 -14.49 -18.88 25.03
CA ARG A 28 -13.94 -19.96 24.18
C ARG A 28 -13.67 -19.50 22.76
N VAL A 29 -14.58 -18.73 22.15
CA VAL A 29 -14.38 -18.18 20.80
C VAL A 29 -13.17 -17.23 20.77
N LEU A 30 -13.06 -16.34 21.76
CA LEU A 30 -11.92 -15.41 21.84
C LEU A 30 -10.60 -16.13 22.07
N LEU A 31 -10.54 -17.13 22.94
CA LEU A 31 -9.34 -17.96 23.13
C LEU A 31 -8.95 -18.71 21.86
N ALA A 32 -9.92 -19.30 21.17
CA ALA A 32 -9.66 -19.94 19.89
C ALA A 32 -9.15 -18.95 18.83
N ALA A 33 -9.66 -17.71 18.81
CA ALA A 33 -9.20 -16.65 17.94
C ALA A 33 -7.80 -16.15 18.30
N ALA A 34 -7.44 -16.11 19.59
CA ALA A 34 -6.10 -15.76 20.05
C ALA A 34 -5.07 -16.81 19.69
N PHE A 35 -5.31 -18.07 20.11
CA PHE A 35 -4.33 -19.15 20.04
C PHE A 35 -4.32 -19.88 18.70
N GLY A 36 -5.46 -19.97 18.00
CA GLY A 36 -5.58 -20.69 16.75
C GLY A 36 -4.53 -20.30 15.71
N PRO A 37 -4.46 -19.01 15.31
CA PRO A 37 -3.46 -18.53 14.35
C PRO A 37 -2.02 -18.69 14.84
N LEU A 38 -1.76 -18.48 16.15
CA LEU A 38 -0.43 -18.60 16.72
C LEU A 38 0.08 -20.05 16.63
N VAL A 39 -0.74 -21.00 17.11
CA VAL A 39 -0.39 -22.41 17.09
C VAL A 39 -0.25 -22.92 15.66
N THR A 40 -1.20 -22.59 14.78
CA THR A 40 -1.15 -23.01 13.38
C THR A 40 0.07 -22.44 12.65
N GLY A 41 0.36 -21.14 12.83
CA GLY A 41 1.53 -20.51 12.22
C GLY A 41 2.84 -21.05 12.76
N TYR A 42 2.94 -21.28 14.06
CA TYR A 42 4.12 -21.88 14.68
C TYR A 42 4.33 -23.33 14.23
N ALA A 43 3.27 -24.12 14.21
CA ALA A 43 3.31 -25.50 13.73
C ALA A 43 3.71 -25.60 12.25
N ALA A 44 3.20 -24.68 11.41
CA ALA A 44 3.59 -24.61 10.00
C ALA A 44 5.10 -24.35 9.83
N VAL A 45 5.66 -23.39 10.58
CA VAL A 45 7.10 -23.13 10.57
C VAL A 45 7.89 -24.33 11.08
N ALA A 46 7.48 -24.93 12.19
CA ALA A 46 8.12 -26.14 12.73
C ALA A 46 8.09 -27.31 11.74
N THR A 47 6.98 -27.49 11.00
CA THR A 47 6.85 -28.50 9.95
C THR A 47 7.84 -28.27 8.81
N VAL A 48 7.94 -27.02 8.33
CA VAL A 48 8.91 -26.64 7.28
C VAL A 48 10.35 -26.93 7.73
N LEU A 49 10.70 -26.51 8.94
CA LEU A 49 12.03 -26.77 9.51
C LEU A 49 12.29 -28.26 9.70
N THR A 50 11.29 -29.03 10.14
CA THR A 50 11.39 -30.50 10.25
C THR A 50 11.70 -31.12 8.89
N LEU A 51 10.94 -30.76 7.85
CA LEU A 51 11.14 -31.27 6.50
C LEU A 51 12.56 -30.95 5.99
N VAL A 52 13.01 -29.73 6.16
CA VAL A 52 14.37 -29.31 5.76
C VAL A 52 15.44 -30.08 6.53
N THR A 53 15.33 -30.20 7.85
CA THR A 53 16.35 -30.88 8.68
C THR A 53 16.36 -32.40 8.49
N LEU A 54 15.22 -33.04 8.17
CA LEU A 54 15.15 -34.47 7.87
C LEU A 54 15.73 -34.82 6.51
N THR A 55 15.64 -33.89 5.54
CA THR A 55 16.15 -34.11 4.18
C THR A 55 17.60 -33.69 4.00
N ALA A 56 18.13 -32.82 4.84
CA ALA A 56 19.50 -32.31 4.74
C ALA A 56 20.51 -33.35 5.21
N GLU A 57 21.45 -33.74 4.33
CA GLU A 57 22.44 -34.81 4.57
C GLU A 57 23.45 -34.53 5.68
N ARG A 58 23.71 -33.23 5.95
CA ARG A 58 24.76 -32.78 6.88
C ARG A 58 24.22 -32.29 8.22
N THR A 59 22.91 -32.46 8.49
CA THR A 59 22.28 -32.01 9.73
C THR A 59 21.86 -33.19 10.57
N VAL A 60 22.04 -33.07 11.90
CA VAL A 60 21.48 -34.03 12.86
C VAL A 60 20.10 -33.52 13.27
N PHE A 61 19.06 -34.29 13.00
CA PHE A 61 17.71 -33.94 13.41
C PHE A 61 17.61 -33.91 14.95
N SER A 62 17.09 -32.78 15.44
CA SER A 62 16.77 -32.61 16.86
C SER A 62 15.38 -31.97 16.98
N GLY A 63 14.44 -32.69 17.54
CA GLY A 63 13.06 -32.18 17.71
C GLY A 63 13.01 -30.93 18.58
N THR A 64 13.83 -30.88 19.66
CA THR A 64 13.96 -29.68 20.50
C THR A 64 14.62 -28.51 19.76
N GLY A 65 15.62 -28.80 18.92
CA GLY A 65 16.29 -27.79 18.08
C GLY A 65 15.30 -27.18 17.06
N VAL A 66 14.48 -27.99 16.43
CA VAL A 66 13.43 -27.53 15.50
C VAL A 66 12.41 -26.67 16.22
N LEU A 67 11.92 -27.10 17.38
CA LEU A 67 10.96 -26.30 18.14
C LEU A 67 11.54 -24.96 18.58
N LEU A 68 12.78 -24.92 19.04
CA LEU A 68 13.43 -23.65 19.41
C LEU A 68 13.65 -22.74 18.19
N ALA A 69 14.05 -23.31 17.04
CA ALA A 69 14.24 -22.56 15.80
C ALA A 69 12.92 -22.06 15.18
N ALA A 70 11.80 -22.72 15.47
CA ALA A 70 10.50 -22.29 14.98
C ALA A 70 10.06 -20.93 15.52
N GLY A 71 10.54 -20.52 16.71
CA GLY A 71 10.29 -19.19 17.27
C GLY A 71 10.83 -18.05 16.38
N PRO A 72 12.15 -17.96 16.15
CA PRO A 72 12.71 -17.01 15.20
C PRO A 72 12.11 -17.13 13.80
N GLY A 73 11.83 -18.35 13.32
CA GLY A 73 11.14 -18.57 12.04
C GLY A 73 9.72 -17.97 12.00
N TRP A 74 8.99 -18.04 13.13
CA TRP A 74 7.69 -17.39 13.25
C TRP A 74 7.81 -15.86 13.23
N LEU A 75 8.84 -15.29 13.88
CA LEU A 75 9.15 -13.85 13.82
C LEU A 75 9.48 -13.43 12.37
N ALA A 76 10.27 -14.23 11.65
CA ALA A 76 10.59 -13.99 10.25
C ALA A 76 9.33 -14.01 9.37
N ALA A 77 8.40 -14.95 9.60
CA ALA A 77 7.10 -15.00 8.92
C ALA A 77 6.23 -13.76 9.19
N HIS A 78 6.50 -13.03 10.27
CA HIS A 78 5.86 -11.76 10.63
C HIS A 78 6.74 -10.54 10.35
N GLN A 79 7.73 -10.64 9.45
CA GLN A 79 8.58 -9.53 9.00
C GLN A 79 9.39 -8.85 10.13
N VAL A 80 9.67 -9.56 11.20
CA VAL A 80 10.58 -9.11 12.27
C VAL A 80 12.01 -9.36 11.84
N ARG A 81 12.78 -8.30 11.67
CA ARG A 81 14.21 -8.39 11.33
C ARG A 81 14.96 -9.15 12.41
N LEU A 82 15.82 -10.07 11.99
CA LEU A 82 16.61 -10.93 12.87
C LEU A 82 18.10 -10.56 12.80
N GLY A 83 18.84 -10.87 13.84
CA GLY A 83 20.30 -10.91 13.84
C GLY A 83 20.75 -12.37 13.85
N LEU A 84 21.61 -12.78 12.94
CA LEU A 84 22.24 -14.10 12.90
C LEU A 84 23.74 -13.99 13.14
N GLY A 85 24.21 -14.45 14.29
CA GLY A 85 25.63 -14.38 14.61
C GLY A 85 26.21 -12.96 14.58
N GLY A 86 25.40 -11.94 14.86
CA GLY A 86 25.78 -10.52 14.79
C GLY A 86 25.49 -9.84 13.44
N HIS A 87 25.17 -10.58 12.39
CA HIS A 87 24.85 -10.03 11.07
C HIS A 87 23.33 -9.80 10.89
N PRO A 88 22.90 -8.65 10.34
CA PRO A 88 21.50 -8.34 10.18
C PRO A 88 20.85 -9.14 9.03
N LEU A 89 19.71 -9.77 9.31
CA LEU A 89 18.86 -10.43 8.34
C LEU A 89 17.51 -9.70 8.27
N GLY A 90 17.29 -8.96 7.21
CA GLY A 90 16.08 -8.17 6.98
C GLY A 90 15.31 -8.55 5.72
N VAL A 91 15.93 -9.28 4.79
CA VAL A 91 15.24 -9.85 3.61
C VAL A 91 14.52 -11.11 4.06
N LEU A 92 13.22 -11.00 4.29
CA LEU A 92 12.40 -12.08 4.84
C LEU A 92 11.41 -12.58 3.78
N PRO A 93 11.03 -13.88 3.82
CA PRO A 93 10.13 -14.45 2.83
C PRO A 93 8.70 -13.91 3.01
N LEU A 94 8.10 -13.40 1.94
CA LEU A 94 6.75 -12.84 1.96
C LEU A 94 5.65 -13.89 1.95
N LEU A 95 5.89 -15.09 1.40
CA LEU A 95 4.83 -16.11 1.33
C LEU A 95 4.29 -16.52 2.70
N PRO A 96 5.13 -16.79 3.72
CA PRO A 96 4.65 -17.05 5.08
C PRO A 96 3.90 -15.85 5.67
N THR A 97 4.34 -14.62 5.40
CA THR A 97 3.65 -13.40 5.85
C THR A 97 2.24 -13.30 5.28
N LEU A 98 2.08 -13.53 3.97
CA LEU A 98 0.77 -13.55 3.33
C LEU A 98 -0.13 -14.65 3.91
N GLY A 99 0.45 -15.83 4.21
CA GLY A 99 -0.24 -16.92 4.90
C GLY A 99 -0.72 -16.52 6.30
N ALA A 100 0.15 -15.88 7.10
CA ALA A 100 -0.18 -15.39 8.43
C ALA A 100 -1.29 -14.32 8.40
N LEU A 101 -1.20 -13.35 7.47
CA LEU A 101 -2.23 -12.33 7.26
C LEU A 101 -3.58 -12.93 6.87
N ALA A 102 -3.58 -13.89 5.92
CA ALA A 102 -4.79 -14.58 5.49
C ALA A 102 -5.43 -15.39 6.64
N LEU A 103 -4.61 -16.05 7.44
CA LEU A 103 -5.05 -16.82 8.61
C LEU A 103 -5.67 -15.92 9.68
N ALA A 104 -5.01 -14.81 10.03
CA ALA A 104 -5.51 -13.85 11.00
C ALA A 104 -6.83 -13.20 10.53
N ALA A 105 -6.92 -12.80 9.24
CA ALA A 105 -8.13 -12.21 8.67
C ALA A 105 -9.30 -13.20 8.66
N ARG A 106 -9.08 -14.46 8.27
CA ARG A 106 -10.11 -15.52 8.29
C ARG A 106 -10.55 -15.85 9.71
N THR A 107 -9.60 -15.87 10.65
CA THR A 107 -9.93 -16.11 12.07
C THR A 107 -10.75 -14.97 12.65
N ALA A 108 -10.39 -13.71 12.33
CA ALA A 108 -11.14 -12.54 12.77
C ALA A 108 -12.59 -12.54 12.25
N SER A 109 -12.78 -12.76 10.94
CA SER A 109 -14.13 -12.85 10.35
C SER A 109 -14.94 -14.01 10.90
N GLY A 110 -14.31 -15.21 11.05
CA GLY A 110 -14.97 -16.37 11.62
C GLY A 110 -15.34 -16.22 13.10
N ALA A 111 -14.51 -15.56 13.90
CA ALA A 111 -14.80 -15.26 15.30
C ALA A 111 -15.92 -14.22 15.42
N ALA A 112 -15.90 -13.15 14.62
CA ALA A 112 -16.95 -12.14 14.57
C ALA A 112 -18.30 -12.75 14.18
N ALA A 113 -18.32 -13.60 13.16
CA ALA A 113 -19.54 -14.31 12.75
C ALA A 113 -20.09 -15.23 13.86
N ARG A 114 -19.22 -16.00 14.55
CA ARG A 114 -19.64 -16.88 15.66
C ARG A 114 -20.14 -16.13 16.88
N LEU A 115 -19.65 -14.90 17.10
CA LEU A 115 -20.11 -14.03 18.18
C LEU A 115 -21.37 -13.24 17.81
N GLY A 116 -21.88 -13.39 16.58
CA GLY A 116 -23.03 -12.66 16.07
C GLY A 116 -22.78 -11.15 15.91
N CYS A 117 -21.52 -10.73 15.74
CA CYS A 117 -21.20 -9.31 15.58
C CYS A 117 -21.77 -8.77 14.27
N ARG A 118 -22.65 -7.79 14.36
CA ARG A 118 -23.28 -7.10 13.23
C ARG A 118 -22.58 -5.79 12.88
N SER A 119 -21.84 -5.24 13.84
CA SER A 119 -21.09 -4.00 13.67
C SER A 119 -19.61 -4.17 14.02
N PRO A 120 -18.69 -3.36 13.44
CA PRO A 120 -17.28 -3.38 13.79
C PRO A 120 -16.98 -3.07 15.26
N ARG A 121 -17.87 -2.29 15.93
CA ARG A 121 -17.72 -2.00 17.36
C ARG A 121 -17.90 -3.25 18.23
N GLU A 122 -18.83 -4.12 17.89
CA GLU A 122 -19.04 -5.39 18.58
C GLU A 122 -17.84 -6.33 18.39
N ALA A 123 -17.21 -6.29 17.20
CA ALA A 123 -16.04 -7.09 16.88
C ALA A 123 -14.71 -6.55 17.46
N LEU A 124 -14.73 -5.39 18.17
CA LEU A 124 -13.51 -4.80 18.75
C LEU A 124 -12.82 -5.75 19.73
N SER A 125 -13.56 -6.58 20.46
CA SER A 125 -13.00 -7.59 21.35
C SER A 125 -12.20 -8.66 20.58
N VAL A 126 -12.68 -9.06 19.39
CA VAL A 126 -11.97 -10.00 18.50
C VAL A 126 -10.70 -9.35 17.97
N PHE A 127 -10.80 -8.12 17.47
CA PHE A 127 -9.66 -7.34 17.00
C PHE A 127 -8.55 -7.21 18.05
N ALA A 128 -8.92 -6.73 19.26
CA ALA A 128 -7.98 -6.52 20.35
C ALA A 128 -7.34 -7.84 20.82
N THR A 129 -8.11 -8.94 20.85
CA THR A 129 -7.63 -10.25 21.26
C THR A 129 -6.59 -10.82 20.28
N ILE A 130 -6.88 -10.80 18.97
CA ILE A 130 -5.94 -11.32 17.96
C ILE A 130 -4.69 -10.45 17.89
N THR A 131 -4.84 -9.13 17.87
CA THR A 131 -3.75 -8.16 17.84
C THR A 131 -2.85 -8.32 19.06
N GLY A 132 -3.43 -8.32 20.27
CA GLY A 132 -2.71 -8.45 21.52
C GLY A 132 -1.99 -9.81 21.66
N ALA A 133 -2.64 -10.89 21.22
CA ALA A 133 -2.04 -12.22 21.25
C ALA A 133 -0.78 -12.31 20.37
N HIS A 134 -0.83 -11.77 19.12
CA HIS A 134 0.34 -11.76 18.23
C HIS A 134 1.46 -10.86 18.76
N ALA A 135 1.14 -9.68 19.29
CA ALA A 135 2.12 -8.77 19.87
C ALA A 135 2.83 -9.41 21.08
N LEU A 136 2.06 -9.98 22.02
CA LEU A 136 2.62 -10.62 23.19
C LEU A 136 3.42 -11.88 22.85
N PHE A 137 2.95 -12.69 21.90
CA PHE A 137 3.66 -13.89 21.48
C PHE A 137 5.00 -13.56 20.83
N GLY A 138 5.05 -12.54 19.95
CA GLY A 138 6.29 -12.04 19.37
C GLY A 138 7.29 -11.55 20.43
N LEU A 139 6.80 -10.81 21.43
CA LEU A 139 7.60 -10.35 22.55
C LEU A 139 8.20 -11.51 23.34
N VAL A 140 7.39 -12.53 23.66
CA VAL A 140 7.84 -13.74 24.39
C VAL A 140 8.93 -14.46 23.61
N ILE A 141 8.74 -14.67 22.30
CA ILE A 141 9.76 -15.32 21.46
C ILE A 141 11.08 -14.52 21.49
N ALA A 142 11.00 -13.19 21.36
CA ALA A 142 12.20 -12.35 21.36
C ALA A 142 12.96 -12.42 22.70
N PHE A 143 12.27 -12.51 23.83
CA PHE A 143 12.91 -12.71 25.13
C PHE A 143 13.51 -14.12 25.28
N CYS A 144 12.81 -15.14 24.81
CA CYS A 144 13.33 -16.52 24.81
C CYS A 144 14.55 -16.70 23.91
N ALA A 145 14.66 -15.89 22.84
CA ALA A 145 15.78 -15.91 21.91
C ALA A 145 17.00 -15.14 22.39
N GLN A 146 16.92 -14.42 23.51
CA GLN A 146 18.08 -13.69 24.05
C GLN A 146 19.20 -14.67 24.49
N GLY A 147 20.41 -14.37 24.06
CA GLY A 147 21.57 -15.23 24.32
C GLY A 147 21.73 -16.40 23.35
N SER A 148 20.84 -16.55 22.37
CA SER A 148 20.98 -17.48 21.25
C SER A 148 21.72 -16.84 20.07
N PRO A 149 22.23 -17.62 19.10
CA PRO A 149 22.83 -17.09 17.88
C PRO A 149 21.86 -16.26 17.02
N VAL A 150 20.55 -16.43 17.23
CA VAL A 150 19.49 -15.70 16.54
C VAL A 150 18.85 -14.73 17.51
N THR A 151 18.98 -13.44 17.24
CA THR A 151 18.45 -12.36 18.09
C THR A 151 17.37 -11.57 17.38
N ALA A 152 16.44 -11.01 18.13
CA ALA A 152 15.42 -10.08 17.65
C ALA A 152 15.26 -8.92 18.64
N ASN A 153 14.99 -7.72 18.14
CA ASN A 153 14.67 -6.59 19.00
C ASN A 153 13.28 -6.81 19.63
N PRO A 154 13.14 -6.82 20.97
CA PRO A 154 11.87 -7.12 21.64
C PRO A 154 10.74 -6.13 21.29
N LEU A 155 11.07 -4.84 21.11
CA LEU A 155 10.06 -3.83 20.75
C LEU A 155 9.53 -4.06 19.33
N VAL A 156 10.43 -4.39 18.39
CA VAL A 156 10.04 -4.71 17.00
C VAL A 156 9.25 -6.02 16.96
N ALA A 157 9.66 -7.02 17.73
CA ALA A 157 8.97 -8.31 17.85
C ALA A 157 7.59 -8.20 18.51
N PHE A 158 7.35 -7.19 19.33
CA PHE A 158 6.03 -6.84 19.85
C PHE A 158 5.21 -6.09 18.80
N ALA A 159 5.77 -5.02 18.24
CA ALA A 159 5.01 -4.08 17.41
C ALA A 159 4.63 -4.65 16.04
N VAL A 160 5.58 -5.28 15.31
CA VAL A 160 5.37 -5.68 13.93
C VAL A 160 4.34 -6.81 13.80
N PRO A 161 4.42 -7.94 14.55
CA PRO A 161 3.37 -8.96 14.50
C PRO A 161 2.01 -8.43 14.95
N GLY A 162 1.98 -7.55 15.97
CA GLY A 162 0.76 -6.88 16.41
C GLY A 162 0.13 -6.03 15.32
N LEU A 163 0.91 -5.18 14.63
CA LEU A 163 0.43 -4.33 13.54
C LEU A 163 -0.06 -5.15 12.34
N LEU A 164 0.66 -6.20 11.95
CA LEU A 164 0.23 -7.10 10.87
C LEU A 164 -1.07 -7.81 11.22
N ALA A 165 -1.18 -8.33 12.44
CA ALA A 165 -2.40 -8.97 12.93
C ALA A 165 -3.55 -7.95 13.05
N ALA A 166 -3.29 -6.71 13.44
CA ALA A 166 -4.27 -5.63 13.48
C ALA A 166 -4.82 -5.33 12.08
N ALA A 167 -3.93 -5.14 11.09
CA ALA A 167 -4.32 -4.88 9.71
C ALA A 167 -5.14 -6.05 9.12
N ALA A 168 -4.69 -7.29 9.34
CA ALA A 168 -5.39 -8.49 8.89
C ALA A 168 -6.75 -8.67 9.57
N SER A 169 -6.83 -8.47 10.89
CA SER A 169 -8.07 -8.58 11.66
C SER A 169 -9.07 -7.50 11.26
N ALA A 170 -8.61 -6.26 11.07
CA ALA A 170 -9.45 -5.16 10.57
C ALA A 170 -10.05 -5.50 9.20
N ALA A 171 -9.22 -6.00 8.26
CA ALA A 171 -9.69 -6.42 6.94
C ALA A 171 -10.72 -7.57 7.02
N GLY A 172 -10.51 -8.54 7.92
CA GLY A 172 -11.44 -9.64 8.17
C GLY A 172 -12.77 -9.17 8.76
N ILE A 173 -12.74 -8.25 9.73
CA ILE A 173 -13.93 -7.67 10.37
C ILE A 173 -14.72 -6.81 9.39
N VAL A 174 -14.04 -5.92 8.65
CA VAL A 174 -14.70 -5.08 7.63
C VAL A 174 -15.39 -5.94 6.57
N ARG A 175 -14.80 -7.07 6.22
CA ARG A 175 -15.40 -8.00 5.25
C ARG A 175 -16.65 -8.70 5.78
N CYS A 176 -16.74 -8.94 7.08
CA CYS A 176 -17.85 -9.62 7.76
C CYS A 176 -18.94 -8.65 8.24
N CYS A 177 -18.53 -7.56 8.90
CA CYS A 177 -19.41 -6.63 9.62
C CYS A 177 -19.60 -5.28 8.92
N GLY A 178 -18.93 -5.06 7.78
CA GLY A 178 -18.95 -3.77 7.08
C GLY A 178 -17.93 -2.76 7.64
N LEU A 179 -17.97 -1.55 7.08
CA LEU A 179 -17.17 -0.43 7.58
C LEU A 179 -17.82 0.16 8.85
N PRO A 180 -17.00 0.68 9.79
CA PRO A 180 -17.54 1.45 10.91
C PRO A 180 -18.40 2.61 10.41
N ASP A 181 -19.57 2.84 11.04
CA ASP A 181 -20.53 3.87 10.61
C ASP A 181 -19.87 5.24 10.45
N VAL A 182 -19.02 5.63 11.41
CA VAL A 182 -18.27 6.90 11.38
C VAL A 182 -17.36 7.01 10.13
N VAL A 183 -16.87 5.89 9.62
CA VAL A 183 -16.02 5.85 8.42
C VAL A 183 -16.90 5.82 7.17
N ALA A 184 -17.96 5.01 7.19
CA ALA A 184 -18.91 4.89 6.09
C ALA A 184 -19.61 6.22 5.77
N GLU A 185 -20.03 6.99 6.81
CA GLU A 185 -20.65 8.31 6.67
C GLU A 185 -19.71 9.38 6.10
N ARG A 186 -18.40 9.22 6.31
CA ARG A 186 -17.38 10.18 5.85
C ARG A 186 -16.75 9.80 4.50
N LEU A 187 -16.93 8.58 4.05
CA LEU A 187 -16.37 8.12 2.79
C LEU A 187 -17.29 8.48 1.62
N ASP A 188 -16.74 9.26 0.71
CA ASP A 188 -17.35 9.51 -0.59
C ASP A 188 -17.53 8.17 -1.35
N PRO A 189 -18.74 7.86 -1.86
CA PRO A 189 -18.98 6.67 -2.67
C PRO A 189 -18.05 6.57 -3.90
N LEU A 190 -17.67 7.70 -4.48
CA LEU A 190 -16.71 7.77 -5.58
C LEU A 190 -15.32 7.33 -5.13
N ALA A 191 -14.88 7.76 -3.94
CA ALA A 191 -13.61 7.33 -3.37
C ALA A 191 -13.58 5.80 -3.15
N LEU A 192 -14.68 5.20 -2.68
CA LEU A 192 -14.78 3.74 -2.53
C LEU A 192 -14.66 2.98 -3.87
N ARG A 193 -15.26 3.54 -4.94
CA ARG A 193 -15.10 2.98 -6.29
C ARG A 193 -13.64 3.10 -6.75
N GLY A 194 -12.99 4.23 -6.48
CA GLY A 194 -11.56 4.44 -6.72
C GLY A 194 -10.69 3.44 -5.98
N VAL A 195 -10.95 3.19 -4.69
CA VAL A 195 -10.24 2.17 -3.89
C VAL A 195 -10.37 0.78 -4.49
N ARG A 196 -11.57 0.37 -4.90
CA ARG A 196 -11.79 -0.95 -5.54
C ARG A 196 -11.08 -1.06 -6.88
N ALA A 197 -11.15 -0.02 -7.71
CA ALA A 197 -10.45 0.02 -9.00
C ALA A 197 -8.92 0.02 -8.80
N GLY A 198 -8.40 0.73 -7.81
CA GLY A 198 -6.99 0.73 -7.45
C GLY A 198 -6.51 -0.62 -6.94
N ALA A 199 -7.29 -1.30 -6.09
CA ALA A 199 -6.97 -2.65 -5.64
C ALA A 199 -6.91 -3.65 -6.81
N LEU A 200 -7.84 -3.55 -7.77
CA LEU A 200 -7.81 -4.34 -9.00
C LEU A 200 -6.59 -3.98 -9.86
N GLY A 201 -6.29 -2.69 -10.04
CA GLY A 201 -5.10 -2.22 -10.76
C GLY A 201 -3.81 -2.75 -10.16
N LEU A 202 -3.68 -2.72 -8.83
CA LEU A 202 -2.54 -3.32 -8.13
C LEU A 202 -2.44 -4.83 -8.39
N ALA A 203 -3.57 -5.55 -8.32
CA ALA A 203 -3.59 -6.98 -8.59
C ALA A 203 -3.16 -7.30 -10.04
N VAL A 204 -3.59 -6.51 -11.02
CA VAL A 204 -3.17 -6.64 -12.42
C VAL A 204 -1.68 -6.35 -12.58
N LEU A 205 -1.13 -5.30 -11.95
CA LEU A 205 0.30 -5.00 -11.98
C LEU A 205 1.14 -6.13 -11.34
N VAL A 206 0.70 -6.67 -10.20
CA VAL A 206 1.35 -7.84 -9.58
C VAL A 206 1.30 -9.05 -10.51
N ALA A 207 0.18 -9.28 -11.20
CA ALA A 207 0.06 -10.35 -12.19
C ALA A 207 0.99 -10.13 -13.39
N CYS A 208 1.18 -8.89 -13.87
CA CYS A 208 2.16 -8.55 -14.89
C CYS A 208 3.60 -8.86 -14.42
N GLY A 209 3.95 -8.47 -13.20
CA GLY A 209 5.23 -8.81 -12.59
C GLY A 209 5.44 -10.32 -12.49
N ALA A 210 4.43 -11.05 -12.03
CA ALA A 210 4.46 -12.51 -11.94
C ALA A 210 4.61 -13.17 -13.32
N ALA A 211 3.91 -12.67 -14.34
CA ALA A 211 4.01 -13.17 -15.70
C ALA A 211 5.42 -12.97 -16.27
N VAL A 212 5.99 -11.76 -16.14
CA VAL A 212 7.36 -11.45 -16.59
C VAL A 212 8.38 -12.32 -15.86
N PHE A 213 8.27 -12.47 -14.53
CA PHE A 213 9.12 -13.36 -13.74
C PHE A 213 9.02 -14.82 -14.22
N THR A 214 7.79 -15.31 -14.44
CA THR A 214 7.56 -16.69 -14.90
C THR A 214 8.18 -16.93 -16.28
N VAL A 215 7.99 -15.98 -17.21
CA VAL A 215 8.56 -16.08 -18.56
C VAL A 215 10.09 -16.04 -18.49
N ALA A 216 10.68 -15.13 -17.72
CA ALA A 216 12.13 -15.04 -17.55
C ALA A 216 12.71 -16.35 -16.98
N THR A 217 12.11 -16.90 -15.93
CA THR A 217 12.49 -18.17 -15.32
C THR A 217 12.35 -19.33 -16.32
N ALA A 218 11.25 -19.37 -17.09
CA ALA A 218 11.02 -20.41 -18.08
C ALA A 218 12.03 -20.36 -19.24
N LEU A 219 12.41 -19.16 -19.70
CA LEU A 219 13.44 -18.98 -20.72
C LEU A 219 14.84 -19.37 -20.22
N SER A 220 15.10 -19.23 -18.93
CA SER A 220 16.35 -19.56 -18.27
C SER A 220 16.33 -20.92 -17.57
N TRP A 221 15.41 -21.83 -17.95
CA TRP A 221 15.16 -23.09 -17.23
C TRP A 221 16.41 -23.98 -17.06
N ARG A 222 17.34 -23.93 -18.02
CA ARG A 222 18.62 -24.66 -17.95
C ARG A 222 19.49 -24.12 -16.82
N THR A 223 19.70 -22.82 -16.78
CA THR A 223 20.45 -22.16 -15.70
C THR A 223 19.81 -22.44 -14.33
N VAL A 224 18.48 -22.38 -14.27
CA VAL A 224 17.72 -22.74 -13.04
C VAL A 224 17.95 -24.19 -12.64
N ALA A 225 17.91 -25.12 -13.61
CA ALA A 225 18.12 -26.54 -13.36
C ALA A 225 19.56 -26.85 -12.90
N ASP A 226 20.56 -26.18 -13.50
CA ASP A 226 21.97 -26.35 -13.15
C ASP A 226 22.32 -25.83 -11.75
N MET A 227 21.48 -24.97 -11.15
CA MET A 227 21.63 -24.50 -9.77
C MET A 227 21.19 -25.52 -8.72
N TYR A 228 20.47 -26.57 -9.12
CA TYR A 228 20.12 -27.65 -8.21
C TYR A 228 21.27 -28.62 -8.04
N GLU A 229 21.58 -28.95 -6.78
CA GLU A 229 22.59 -29.95 -6.46
C GLU A 229 22.07 -31.37 -6.74
N PRO A 230 22.96 -32.36 -6.99
CA PRO A 230 22.54 -33.76 -7.17
C PRO A 230 21.90 -34.37 -5.91
N ALA A 231 22.24 -33.84 -4.72
CA ALA A 231 21.71 -34.31 -3.44
C ALA A 231 20.25 -33.87 -3.27
N PHE A 232 19.33 -34.82 -3.08
CA PHE A 232 17.89 -34.55 -2.95
C PHE A 232 17.57 -33.53 -1.86
N GLY A 233 18.24 -33.65 -0.68
CA GLY A 233 17.95 -32.78 0.46
C GLY A 233 18.33 -31.32 0.20
N SER A 234 19.50 -31.07 -0.41
CA SER A 234 19.95 -29.73 -0.80
C SER A 234 18.99 -29.13 -1.83
N SER A 235 18.65 -29.90 -2.87
CA SER A 235 17.72 -29.47 -3.92
C SER A 235 16.32 -29.18 -3.37
N PHE A 236 15.81 -29.98 -2.48
CA PHE A 236 14.52 -29.76 -1.82
C PHE A 236 14.54 -28.47 -0.97
N GLY A 237 15.60 -28.24 -0.20
CA GLY A 237 15.77 -27.01 0.57
C GLY A 237 15.80 -25.76 -0.29
N LEU A 238 16.56 -25.79 -1.42
CA LEU A 238 16.61 -24.69 -2.39
C LEU A 238 15.28 -24.44 -3.09
N PHE A 239 14.54 -25.51 -3.44
CA PHE A 239 13.19 -25.41 -3.99
C PHE A 239 12.25 -24.73 -3.00
N LEU A 240 12.24 -25.20 -1.75
CA LEU A 240 11.39 -24.64 -0.71
C LEU A 240 11.72 -23.17 -0.43
N LEU A 241 13.00 -22.82 -0.36
CA LEU A 241 13.45 -21.44 -0.24
C LEU A 241 12.93 -20.59 -1.41
N SER A 242 13.05 -21.09 -2.64
CA SER A 242 12.54 -20.41 -3.83
C SER A 242 11.04 -20.17 -3.77
N VAL A 243 10.26 -21.14 -3.31
CA VAL A 243 8.81 -21.00 -3.12
C VAL A 243 8.48 -19.96 -2.04
N LEU A 244 9.19 -19.97 -0.91
CA LEU A 244 8.95 -19.01 0.19
C LEU A 244 9.22 -17.56 -0.22
N TYR A 245 10.22 -17.33 -1.09
CA TYR A 245 10.60 -16.00 -1.60
C TYR A 245 9.94 -15.64 -2.95
N LEU A 246 9.07 -16.48 -3.50
CA LEU A 246 8.39 -16.21 -4.78
C LEU A 246 7.67 -14.85 -4.80
N PRO A 247 6.91 -14.42 -3.77
CA PRO A 247 6.29 -13.10 -3.78
C PRO A 247 7.30 -11.94 -3.74
N ASN A 248 8.48 -12.14 -3.14
CA ASN A 248 9.56 -11.13 -3.17
C ASN A 248 10.09 -10.96 -4.60
N ALA A 249 10.33 -12.07 -5.31
CA ALA A 249 10.76 -12.03 -6.71
C ALA A 249 9.70 -11.40 -7.63
N VAL A 250 8.42 -11.69 -7.40
CA VAL A 250 7.31 -11.05 -8.12
C VAL A 250 7.29 -9.54 -7.85
N THR A 251 7.56 -9.11 -6.61
CA THR A 251 7.64 -7.68 -6.27
C THR A 251 8.82 -6.99 -6.95
N ALA A 252 9.98 -7.65 -7.03
CA ALA A 252 11.14 -7.15 -7.78
C ALA A 252 10.81 -7.02 -9.28
N ALA A 253 10.16 -8.04 -9.86
CA ALA A 253 9.73 -8.02 -11.26
C ALA A 253 8.64 -6.94 -11.51
N LEU A 254 7.73 -6.70 -10.57
CA LEU A 254 6.77 -5.59 -10.62
C LEU A 254 7.51 -4.24 -10.70
N SER A 255 8.50 -4.03 -9.84
CA SER A 255 9.31 -2.81 -9.87
C SER A 255 10.09 -2.67 -11.19
N PHE A 256 10.59 -3.77 -11.75
CA PHE A 256 11.21 -3.78 -13.07
C PHE A 256 10.22 -3.39 -14.17
N VAL A 257 9.05 -4.02 -14.24
CA VAL A 257 8.03 -3.76 -15.27
C VAL A 257 7.50 -2.33 -15.19
N THR A 258 7.39 -1.74 -14.00
CA THR A 258 6.98 -0.34 -13.85
C THR A 258 8.10 0.65 -14.15
N GLY A 259 9.37 0.22 -14.26
CA GLY A 259 10.51 1.01 -14.70
C GLY A 259 11.67 1.13 -13.72
N PRO A 260 11.46 1.36 -12.43
CA PRO A 260 12.54 1.62 -11.46
C PRO A 260 13.53 0.50 -11.26
N GLY A 261 13.10 -0.76 -11.40
CA GLY A 261 13.97 -1.92 -11.23
C GLY A 261 14.23 -2.29 -9.77
N PHE A 262 15.28 -3.07 -9.53
CA PHE A 262 15.69 -3.56 -8.21
C PHE A 262 17.20 -3.82 -8.17
N SER A 263 17.76 -4.03 -6.97
CA SER A 263 19.16 -4.40 -6.79
C SER A 263 19.35 -5.53 -5.78
N VAL A 264 20.44 -6.31 -5.98
CA VAL A 264 20.93 -7.35 -5.06
C VAL A 264 22.43 -7.12 -4.90
N GLY A 265 22.83 -6.52 -3.79
CA GLY A 265 24.23 -6.04 -3.65
C GLY A 265 24.60 -5.08 -4.80
N ASP A 266 25.67 -5.40 -5.50
CA ASP A 266 26.16 -4.62 -6.65
C ASP A 266 25.35 -4.83 -7.94
N LEU A 267 24.61 -5.93 -8.05
CA LEU A 267 23.75 -6.18 -9.20
C LEU A 267 22.58 -5.19 -9.19
N THR A 268 22.39 -4.47 -10.30
CA THR A 268 21.23 -3.59 -10.51
C THR A 268 20.57 -3.92 -11.85
N VAL A 269 19.28 -4.20 -11.79
CA VAL A 269 18.44 -4.51 -12.96
C VAL A 269 17.34 -3.46 -13.07
N GLY A 270 17.48 -2.56 -14.01
CA GLY A 270 16.50 -1.52 -14.33
C GLY A 270 16.05 -1.58 -15.78
N MET A 271 14.93 -0.96 -16.08
CA MET A 271 14.37 -0.95 -17.45
C MET A 271 15.31 -0.33 -18.48
N PHE A 272 16.04 0.71 -18.09
CA PHE A 272 16.93 1.47 -18.98
C PHE A 272 18.43 1.28 -18.67
N GLY A 273 18.76 0.47 -17.66
CA GLY A 273 20.13 0.26 -17.24
C GLY A 273 20.32 -1.08 -16.55
N TYR A 274 21.50 -1.66 -16.76
CA TYR A 274 21.92 -2.91 -16.14
C TYR A 274 23.35 -2.77 -15.63
N ARG A 275 23.59 -3.19 -14.39
CA ARG A 275 24.93 -3.36 -13.83
C ARG A 275 25.03 -4.78 -13.31
N GLY A 276 25.99 -5.53 -13.86
CA GLY A 276 26.27 -6.88 -13.39
C GLY A 276 26.82 -6.89 -11.96
N GLY A 277 26.62 -7.99 -11.26
CA GLY A 277 27.10 -8.24 -9.91
C GLY A 277 27.04 -9.72 -9.56
N ALA A 278 27.54 -10.09 -8.39
CA ALA A 278 27.41 -11.45 -7.89
C ALA A 278 25.94 -11.77 -7.58
N VAL A 279 25.50 -12.98 -7.89
CA VAL A 279 24.15 -13.49 -7.64
C VAL A 279 24.23 -14.67 -6.68
N PRO A 280 23.39 -14.72 -5.63
CA PRO A 280 23.30 -15.90 -4.79
C PRO A 280 22.89 -17.13 -5.61
N GLY A 281 23.50 -18.29 -5.33
CA GLY A 281 23.18 -19.55 -6.01
C GLY A 281 21.83 -20.13 -5.59
N VAL A 282 20.75 -19.38 -5.76
CA VAL A 282 19.37 -19.80 -5.46
C VAL A 282 18.60 -19.92 -6.76
N PRO A 283 17.96 -21.08 -7.04
CA PRO A 283 17.24 -21.31 -8.30
C PRO A 283 16.20 -20.24 -8.66
N LEU A 284 15.60 -19.59 -7.66
CA LEU A 284 14.70 -18.45 -7.84
C LEU A 284 15.34 -17.30 -8.65
N LEU A 285 16.63 -17.10 -8.51
CA LEU A 285 17.39 -16.02 -9.16
C LEU A 285 18.00 -16.44 -10.50
N GLY A 286 17.87 -17.71 -10.90
CA GLY A 286 18.37 -18.22 -12.18
C GLY A 286 17.70 -17.61 -13.43
N GLY A 287 16.54 -16.95 -13.25
CA GLY A 287 15.86 -16.17 -14.28
C GLY A 287 16.35 -14.72 -14.42
N LEU A 288 17.34 -14.29 -13.63
CA LEU A 288 17.90 -12.95 -13.76
C LEU A 288 18.67 -12.77 -15.07
N PRO A 289 18.50 -11.62 -15.74
CA PRO A 289 19.23 -11.36 -16.99
C PRO A 289 20.71 -11.15 -16.73
N GLU A 290 21.54 -11.58 -17.66
CA GLU A 290 23.01 -11.38 -17.63
C GLU A 290 23.43 -10.06 -18.29
N HIS A 291 22.57 -9.47 -19.11
CA HIS A 291 22.83 -8.23 -19.86
C HIS A 291 21.54 -7.48 -20.16
N HIS A 292 21.68 -6.19 -20.47
CA HIS A 292 20.55 -5.35 -20.89
C HIS A 292 20.07 -5.73 -22.29
N ALA A 293 18.74 -5.81 -22.46
CA ALA A 293 18.12 -6.05 -23.76
C ALA A 293 17.38 -4.81 -24.26
N ALA A 294 17.63 -4.40 -25.49
CA ALA A 294 17.06 -3.19 -26.10
C ALA A 294 15.52 -3.20 -26.21
N TRP A 295 14.89 -4.37 -26.15
CA TRP A 295 13.44 -4.51 -26.22
C TRP A 295 12.70 -4.35 -24.87
N TRP A 296 13.43 -4.31 -23.72
CA TRP A 296 12.81 -4.18 -22.40
C TRP A 296 11.83 -3.03 -22.27
N PRO A 297 12.07 -1.83 -22.85
CA PRO A 297 11.13 -0.72 -22.77
C PRO A 297 9.73 -1.04 -23.34
N ALA A 298 9.60 -2.06 -24.20
CA ALA A 298 8.29 -2.50 -24.68
C ALA A 298 7.39 -3.06 -23.54
N LEU A 299 8.00 -3.55 -22.46
CA LEU A 299 7.25 -4.03 -21.28
C LEU A 299 6.52 -2.91 -20.53
N LEU A 300 6.88 -1.65 -20.74
CA LEU A 300 6.16 -0.49 -20.18
C LEU A 300 4.72 -0.38 -20.74
N ALA A 301 4.42 -1.08 -21.83
CA ALA A 301 3.04 -1.21 -22.31
C ALA A 301 2.12 -1.91 -21.29
N LEU A 302 2.64 -2.78 -20.43
CA LEU A 302 1.86 -3.51 -19.42
C LEU A 302 1.29 -2.57 -18.33
N PRO A 303 2.11 -1.75 -17.64
CA PRO A 303 1.58 -0.79 -16.70
C PRO A 303 0.73 0.31 -17.38
N ALA A 304 1.07 0.73 -18.61
CA ALA A 304 0.23 1.66 -19.37
C ALA A 304 -1.16 1.07 -19.64
N ALA A 305 -1.22 -0.18 -20.11
CA ALA A 305 -2.48 -0.88 -20.33
C ALA A 305 -3.29 -1.04 -19.03
N THR A 306 -2.61 -1.27 -17.90
CA THR A 306 -3.28 -1.33 -16.58
C THR A 306 -3.93 0.00 -16.24
N GLY A 307 -3.26 1.13 -16.47
CA GLY A 307 -3.83 2.46 -16.27
C GLY A 307 -5.04 2.72 -17.19
N VAL A 308 -4.94 2.33 -18.47
CA VAL A 308 -6.06 2.38 -19.42
C VAL A 308 -7.25 1.55 -18.92
N LEU A 309 -7.03 0.34 -18.44
CA LEU A 309 -8.08 -0.53 -17.90
C LEU A 309 -8.76 0.09 -16.67
N VAL A 310 -7.99 0.67 -15.75
CA VAL A 310 -8.53 1.37 -14.58
C VAL A 310 -9.39 2.56 -15.01
N GLY A 311 -8.89 3.41 -15.90
CA GLY A 311 -9.64 4.54 -16.45
C GLY A 311 -10.92 4.11 -17.18
N TRP A 312 -10.83 3.05 -17.98
CA TRP A 312 -11.98 2.47 -18.66
C TRP A 312 -13.05 1.94 -17.71
N SER A 313 -12.65 1.32 -16.59
CA SER A 313 -13.58 0.84 -15.57
C SER A 313 -14.31 1.99 -14.85
N LEU A 314 -13.69 3.17 -14.79
CA LEU A 314 -14.20 4.35 -14.08
C LEU A 314 -14.85 5.39 -15.03
N ARG A 315 -14.89 5.17 -16.37
CA ARG A 315 -15.37 6.16 -17.34
C ARG A 315 -16.83 6.58 -17.19
N LYS A 316 -17.65 5.74 -16.56
CA LYS A 316 -19.10 5.96 -16.35
C LYS A 316 -19.45 6.16 -14.87
N VAL A 317 -18.48 6.50 -14.04
CA VAL A 317 -18.69 6.57 -12.59
C VAL A 317 -19.44 7.84 -12.18
N ASP A 318 -19.31 8.91 -12.98
CA ASP A 318 -19.95 10.20 -12.80
C ASP A 318 -20.08 10.92 -14.18
N ALA A 319 -21.00 11.86 -14.30
CA ALA A 319 -21.16 12.70 -15.49
C ALA A 319 -20.04 13.74 -15.57
N ASP A 320 -19.61 14.29 -14.39
CA ASP A 320 -18.54 15.27 -14.30
C ASP A 320 -17.16 14.65 -14.56
N PRO A 321 -16.43 15.09 -15.59
CA PRO A 321 -15.06 14.63 -15.88
C PRO A 321 -14.09 14.82 -14.71
N ALA A 322 -14.25 15.91 -13.92
CA ALA A 322 -13.38 16.17 -12.78
C ALA A 322 -13.52 15.13 -11.67
N GLN A 323 -14.76 14.67 -11.41
CA GLN A 323 -15.01 13.60 -10.44
C GLN A 323 -14.45 12.25 -10.91
N ARG A 324 -14.51 11.96 -12.22
CA ARG A 324 -13.90 10.76 -12.80
C ARG A 324 -12.38 10.77 -12.63
N ILE A 325 -11.72 11.90 -12.93
CA ILE A 325 -10.25 12.06 -12.74
C ILE A 325 -9.89 11.93 -11.28
N ARG A 326 -10.65 12.55 -10.37
CA ARG A 326 -10.44 12.41 -8.92
C ARG A 326 -10.52 10.95 -8.48
N THR A 327 -11.50 10.21 -9.00
CA THR A 327 -11.68 8.78 -8.71
C THR A 327 -10.50 7.94 -9.21
N VAL A 328 -9.96 8.26 -10.40
CA VAL A 328 -8.74 7.64 -10.94
C VAL A 328 -7.52 7.98 -10.08
N ALA A 329 -7.40 9.22 -9.58
CA ALA A 329 -6.32 9.60 -8.69
C ALA A 329 -6.35 8.82 -7.36
N VAL A 330 -7.54 8.56 -6.81
CA VAL A 330 -7.71 7.67 -5.64
C VAL A 330 -7.25 6.25 -5.97
N ALA A 331 -7.60 5.72 -7.15
CA ALA A 331 -7.12 4.41 -7.60
C ALA A 331 -5.59 4.37 -7.72
N GLY A 332 -4.97 5.41 -8.29
CA GLY A 332 -3.52 5.57 -8.37
C GLY A 332 -2.86 5.60 -6.98
N ALA A 333 -3.45 6.32 -6.02
CA ALA A 333 -2.95 6.39 -4.64
C ALA A 333 -2.98 5.01 -3.94
N VAL A 334 -4.01 4.21 -4.17
CA VAL A 334 -4.09 2.82 -3.66
C VAL A 334 -2.99 1.94 -4.26
N VAL A 335 -2.75 2.07 -5.56
CA VAL A 335 -1.65 1.33 -6.24
C VAL A 335 -0.30 1.76 -5.68
N ALA A 336 -0.06 3.06 -5.54
CA ALA A 336 1.18 3.59 -4.96
C ALA A 336 1.41 3.07 -3.54
N LEU A 337 0.38 3.11 -2.69
CA LEU A 337 0.44 2.56 -1.32
C LEU A 337 0.74 1.06 -1.34
N GLY A 338 0.11 0.30 -2.25
CA GLY A 338 0.39 -1.12 -2.44
C GLY A 338 1.85 -1.39 -2.82
N CYS A 339 2.43 -0.58 -3.72
CA CYS A 339 3.84 -0.66 -4.10
C CYS A 339 4.78 -0.30 -2.94
N VAL A 340 4.42 0.70 -2.11
CA VAL A 340 5.17 1.03 -0.88
C VAL A 340 5.19 -0.17 0.07
N LEU A 341 4.04 -0.78 0.33
CA LEU A 341 3.94 -1.92 1.24
C LEU A 341 4.71 -3.13 0.72
N LEU A 342 4.49 -3.53 -0.54
CA LEU A 342 5.17 -4.67 -1.15
C LEU A 342 6.68 -4.46 -1.22
N GLY A 343 7.13 -3.29 -1.70
CA GLY A 343 8.54 -2.97 -1.83
C GLY A 343 9.27 -2.90 -0.48
N SER A 344 8.63 -2.30 0.55
CA SER A 344 9.19 -2.19 1.89
C SER A 344 9.34 -3.53 2.61
N LEU A 345 8.45 -4.49 2.30
CA LEU A 345 8.47 -5.82 2.90
C LEU A 345 9.34 -6.82 2.12
N SER A 346 9.65 -6.56 0.84
CA SER A 346 10.41 -7.51 0.00
C SER A 346 11.91 -7.28 0.03
N GLY A 347 12.40 -6.13 0.51
CA GLY A 347 13.81 -5.78 0.58
C GLY A 347 14.36 -5.74 2.00
N GLY A 348 15.68 -5.52 2.13
CA GLY A 348 16.35 -5.37 3.43
C GLY A 348 17.82 -5.73 3.39
N ARG A 349 18.41 -5.81 4.58
CA ARG A 349 19.80 -6.28 4.77
C ARG A 349 19.88 -7.79 4.62
N LEU A 350 20.94 -8.26 4.01
CA LEU A 350 21.25 -9.69 3.81
C LEU A 350 22.66 -10.01 4.36
N GLY A 351 22.83 -9.83 5.65
CA GLY A 351 24.13 -9.91 6.29
C GLY A 351 25.05 -8.73 5.92
N ASP A 352 26.34 -8.97 5.83
CA ASP A 352 27.35 -7.98 5.42
C ASP A 352 28.15 -8.52 4.22
N GLY A 353 27.51 -9.35 3.39
CA GLY A 353 28.13 -10.02 2.24
C GLY A 353 27.92 -9.26 0.91
N PRO A 354 28.42 -9.84 -0.21
CA PRO A 354 28.37 -9.21 -1.54
C PRO A 354 26.94 -9.06 -2.10
N PHE A 355 25.95 -9.65 -1.46
CA PHE A 355 24.55 -9.61 -1.85
C PHE A 355 23.72 -8.60 -1.04
N ASP A 356 24.36 -7.85 -0.14
CA ASP A 356 23.73 -6.87 0.73
C ASP A 356 23.88 -5.45 0.14
N PRO A 357 22.80 -4.63 0.14
CA PRO A 357 21.42 -4.95 0.45
C PRO A 357 20.62 -5.50 -0.73
N VAL A 358 19.51 -6.17 -0.47
CA VAL A 358 18.46 -6.40 -1.47
C VAL A 358 17.48 -5.24 -1.39
N SER A 359 17.32 -4.49 -2.48
CA SER A 359 16.46 -3.31 -2.45
C SER A 359 15.60 -3.13 -3.70
N VAL A 360 14.41 -2.61 -3.46
CA VAL A 360 13.52 -2.02 -4.44
C VAL A 360 13.47 -0.52 -4.14
N PRO A 361 13.62 0.38 -5.10
CA PRO A 361 13.57 1.83 -4.85
C PRO A 361 12.12 2.27 -4.58
N VAL A 362 11.63 2.00 -3.36
CA VAL A 362 10.21 2.08 -2.95
C VAL A 362 9.60 3.43 -3.27
N GLY A 363 10.30 4.53 -2.98
CA GLY A 363 9.80 5.89 -3.24
C GLY A 363 9.58 6.14 -4.73
N VAL A 364 10.58 5.80 -5.56
CA VAL A 364 10.47 5.99 -7.02
C VAL A 364 9.43 5.02 -7.60
N ALA A 365 9.44 3.76 -7.17
CA ALA A 365 8.50 2.75 -7.64
C ALA A 365 7.04 3.11 -7.36
N SER A 366 6.75 3.68 -6.18
CA SER A 366 5.39 4.11 -5.84
C SER A 366 4.92 5.31 -6.66
N VAL A 367 5.78 6.32 -6.86
CA VAL A 367 5.44 7.50 -7.67
C VAL A 367 5.23 7.11 -9.13
N VAL A 368 6.12 6.29 -9.69
CA VAL A 368 6.02 5.84 -11.07
C VAL A 368 4.77 4.96 -11.27
N ALA A 369 4.47 4.07 -10.34
CA ALA A 369 3.24 3.27 -10.38
C ALA A 369 1.99 4.14 -10.31
N PHE A 370 1.98 5.19 -9.47
CA PHE A 370 0.92 6.20 -9.46
C PHE A 370 0.74 6.85 -10.83
N CYS A 371 1.81 7.32 -11.43
CA CYS A 371 1.78 7.96 -12.74
C CYS A 371 1.26 7.01 -13.84
N TRP A 372 1.65 5.73 -13.81
CA TRP A 372 1.14 4.72 -14.76
C TRP A 372 -0.37 4.48 -14.67
N ILE A 373 -0.96 4.68 -13.49
CA ILE A 373 -2.42 4.58 -13.34
C ILE A 373 -3.10 5.90 -13.68
N VAL A 374 -2.57 7.01 -13.16
CA VAL A 374 -3.27 8.30 -13.23
C VAL A 374 -3.20 8.91 -14.63
N ILE A 375 -2.04 8.88 -15.29
CA ILE A 375 -1.88 9.56 -16.59
C ILE A 375 -2.76 8.88 -17.67
N PRO A 376 -2.57 7.59 -18.03
CA PRO A 376 -3.40 6.97 -19.04
C PRO A 376 -4.84 6.76 -18.58
N GLY A 377 -5.04 6.49 -17.28
CA GLY A 377 -6.38 6.30 -16.72
C GLY A 377 -7.22 7.57 -16.75
N SER A 378 -6.67 8.72 -16.41
CA SER A 378 -7.37 10.01 -16.48
C SER A 378 -7.68 10.39 -17.93
N PHE A 379 -6.74 10.15 -18.85
CA PHE A 379 -6.98 10.38 -20.26
C PHE A 379 -8.20 9.57 -20.75
N VAL A 380 -8.25 8.29 -20.45
CA VAL A 380 -9.39 7.43 -20.84
C VAL A 380 -10.68 7.85 -20.13
N ALA A 381 -10.63 8.12 -18.80
CA ALA A 381 -11.79 8.52 -18.04
C ALA A 381 -12.37 9.86 -18.52
N PHE A 382 -11.52 10.76 -18.99
CA PHE A 382 -11.94 12.05 -19.54
C PHE A 382 -12.61 11.88 -20.91
N PHE A 383 -11.94 11.26 -21.88
CA PHE A 383 -12.42 11.22 -23.26
C PHE A 383 -13.47 10.13 -23.55
N ALA A 384 -13.44 9.01 -22.85
CA ALA A 384 -14.36 7.89 -23.05
C ALA A 384 -15.58 7.91 -22.11
N GLY A 385 -15.72 8.93 -21.27
CA GLY A 385 -16.85 9.10 -20.38
C GLY A 385 -18.07 9.74 -21.07
N GLU A 386 -19.23 9.56 -20.46
CA GLU A 386 -20.44 10.27 -20.87
C GLU A 386 -20.24 11.76 -20.59
N HIS A 387 -20.54 12.59 -21.56
CA HIS A 387 -20.57 14.04 -21.40
C HIS A 387 -22.03 14.44 -21.26
N GLU A 388 -22.32 15.31 -20.32
CA GLU A 388 -23.67 15.89 -20.22
C GLU A 388 -23.96 16.61 -21.53
N PRO A 389 -25.07 16.33 -22.20
CA PRO A 389 -25.45 17.09 -23.40
C PRO A 389 -25.55 18.57 -23.01
N PRO A 390 -25.14 19.50 -23.89
CA PRO A 390 -25.37 20.92 -23.64
C PRO A 390 -26.86 21.12 -23.34
N ALA A 391 -27.15 21.90 -22.29
CA ALA A 391 -28.53 22.19 -21.90
C ALA A 391 -29.32 22.58 -23.12
N PRO A 392 -30.54 22.04 -23.34
CA PRO A 392 -31.39 22.40 -24.47
C PRO A 392 -31.56 23.91 -24.50
N PRO A 393 -31.63 24.53 -25.70
CA PRO A 393 -31.80 25.99 -25.85
C PRO A 393 -33.10 26.55 -25.24
N GLU A 394 -34.02 25.69 -24.79
CA GLU A 394 -35.25 26.09 -24.07
C GLU A 394 -35.00 26.86 -22.77
N ALA A 395 -33.80 26.70 -22.11
CA ALA A 395 -33.50 27.48 -20.93
C ALA A 395 -33.16 28.96 -21.22
N LEU A 396 -32.94 29.33 -22.50
CA LEU A 396 -32.73 30.71 -22.91
C LEU A 396 -34.06 31.43 -23.27
N GLU A 397 -35.10 30.68 -23.70
CA GLU A 397 -36.41 31.23 -23.94
C GLU A 397 -37.18 31.55 -22.64
N ASP A 398 -36.94 30.77 -21.57
CA ASP A 398 -37.56 31.03 -20.26
C ASP A 398 -36.93 32.27 -19.58
N ASN A 399 -35.66 32.56 -19.82
CA ASN A 399 -35.03 33.79 -19.33
C ASN A 399 -35.47 35.00 -20.13
N GLN A 400 -35.75 34.87 -21.46
CA GLN A 400 -36.30 35.98 -22.24
C GLN A 400 -37.75 36.26 -21.85
N ALA A 401 -38.55 35.24 -21.49
CA ALA A 401 -39.90 35.41 -20.97
C ALA A 401 -39.92 36.11 -19.60
N PHE A 402 -38.85 35.94 -18.75
CA PHE A 402 -38.72 36.69 -17.53
C PHE A 402 -38.21 38.12 -17.72
N GLU A 403 -37.30 38.36 -18.66
CA GLU A 403 -36.87 39.73 -19.03
C GLU A 403 -38.01 40.53 -19.70
N ASP A 404 -38.80 39.90 -20.58
CA ASP A 404 -39.98 40.55 -21.19
C ASP A 404 -41.11 40.79 -20.17
N ALA A 405 -41.26 39.96 -19.12
CA ALA A 405 -42.21 40.21 -18.04
C ALA A 405 -41.76 41.35 -17.06
N GLU A 406 -40.45 41.50 -16.86
CA GLU A 406 -39.88 42.58 -16.02
C GLU A 406 -39.93 43.93 -16.78
N GLU A 407 -39.75 43.95 -18.13
CA GLU A 407 -39.91 45.15 -18.95
C GLU A 407 -41.38 45.63 -19.00
N VAL A 408 -42.38 44.71 -19.00
CA VAL A 408 -43.80 45.09 -18.96
C VAL A 408 -44.19 45.65 -17.59
N ASP A 409 -43.70 45.10 -16.50
CA ASP A 409 -43.94 45.61 -15.16
C ASP A 409 -43.30 47.02 -14.94
N VAL A 410 -42.14 47.26 -15.52
CA VAL A 410 -41.44 48.56 -15.43
C VAL A 410 -42.16 49.60 -16.28
N ALA A 411 -42.76 49.20 -17.46
CA ALA A 411 -43.52 50.10 -18.28
C ALA A 411 -44.88 50.51 -17.64
N GLU A 412 -45.53 49.57 -16.99
CA GLU A 412 -46.78 49.82 -16.24
C GLU A 412 -46.56 50.65 -14.98
N ALA A 413 -45.41 50.46 -14.30
CA ALA A 413 -44.97 51.31 -13.17
C ALA A 413 -44.59 52.75 -13.62
N ALA A 414 -44.01 52.89 -14.83
CA ALA A 414 -43.66 54.20 -15.37
C ALA A 414 -44.94 55.00 -15.78
N GLU A 415 -45.96 54.36 -16.38
CA GLU A 415 -47.27 55.00 -16.65
C GLU A 415 -47.99 55.42 -15.34
N ALA A 416 -47.92 54.59 -14.30
CA ALA A 416 -48.52 54.95 -13.00
C ALA A 416 -47.80 56.12 -12.32
N VAL A 417 -46.46 56.28 -12.49
CA VAL A 417 -45.71 57.44 -11.97
C VAL A 417 -46.06 58.70 -12.77
N GLN A 418 -46.32 58.62 -14.07
CA GLN A 418 -46.66 59.74 -14.93
C GLN A 418 -48.09 60.23 -14.62
N GLU A 419 -49.05 59.33 -14.34
CA GLU A 419 -50.42 59.69 -13.83
C GLU A 419 -50.35 60.37 -12.47
N LEU A 420 -49.38 60.06 -11.58
CA LEU A 420 -49.19 60.71 -10.31
C LEU A 420 -48.57 62.10 -10.44
N GLU A 421 -47.66 62.30 -11.38
CA GLU A 421 -47.06 63.62 -11.64
C GLU A 421 -48.07 64.59 -12.28
N GLU A 422 -49.01 64.14 -13.17
CA GLU A 422 -50.08 64.97 -13.72
C GLU A 422 -51.13 65.36 -12.69
N SER A 423 -51.25 64.59 -11.53
CA SER A 423 -52.19 64.94 -10.46
C SER A 423 -51.62 65.93 -9.41
N GLU A 424 -50.29 66.16 -9.39
CA GLU A 424 -49.65 67.10 -8.49
C GLU A 424 -49.44 68.52 -9.07
N GLU A 425 -49.63 68.72 -10.42
CA GLU A 425 -49.54 70.07 -11.03
C GLU A 425 -50.76 70.97 -10.78
N ASP A 426 -51.87 70.48 -10.17
CA ASP A 426 -53.07 71.26 -9.92
C ASP A 426 -53.19 71.87 -8.51
N GLU A 427 -52.21 71.71 -7.61
CA GLU A 427 -52.17 72.36 -6.32
C GLU A 427 -50.91 73.25 -6.16
N GLU A 428 -50.78 74.32 -6.95
CA GLU A 428 -49.97 75.42 -6.59
C GLU A 428 -50.79 76.48 -5.88
N THR A 429 -50.44 76.82 -4.67
CA THR A 429 -50.02 78.11 -4.22
C THR A 429 -49.90 78.19 -2.70
N GLU A 430 -48.85 78.88 -2.35
CA GLU A 430 -48.59 79.68 -1.14
C GLU A 430 -47.51 79.18 -0.16
N ASP A 431 -46.52 80.04 -0.15
CA ASP A 431 -45.71 80.57 0.95
C ASP A 431 -44.38 79.88 1.40
N THR A 432 -43.33 80.57 0.92
CA THR A 432 -42.20 81.14 1.67
C THR A 432 -41.81 80.46 2.98
N ASP A 433 -40.61 79.90 2.99
CA ASP A 433 -39.50 80.30 3.92
C ASP A 433 -38.26 79.45 3.68
N GLU A 434 -37.16 80.14 3.37
CA GLU A 434 -35.83 79.57 3.50
C GLU A 434 -35.51 79.16 4.96
N PRO A 435 -34.90 78.07 5.27
CA PRO A 435 -33.56 78.22 5.89
C PRO A 435 -32.51 77.15 5.52
N GLU A 436 -31.33 77.66 5.43
CA GLU A 436 -30.03 77.16 5.89
C GLU A 436 -29.58 75.74 5.51
N GLU A 437 -28.54 75.66 4.70
CA GLU A 437 -27.61 74.55 4.50
C GLU A 437 -27.05 74.04 5.84
N PRO A 438 -26.89 72.76 6.02
CA PRO A 438 -25.87 72.21 6.88
C PRO A 438 -24.77 71.48 6.06
N GLU A 439 -23.59 71.83 6.47
CA GLU A 439 -22.24 71.47 6.03
C GLU A 439 -22.10 69.91 5.87
N GLU A 440 -21.39 69.60 4.76
CA GLU A 440 -20.81 68.23 4.55
C GLU A 440 -19.68 68.00 5.57
N PRO A 441 -19.56 66.81 6.18
CA PRO A 441 -18.29 66.40 6.78
C PRO A 441 -17.44 65.72 5.73
N GLU A 442 -16.30 66.32 5.44
CA GLU A 442 -15.18 65.72 4.75
C GLU A 442 -14.72 64.46 5.49
N ALA A 443 -14.78 63.32 4.84
CA ALA A 443 -14.10 62.10 5.27
C ALA A 443 -12.75 62.04 4.56
N GLU A 444 -11.71 62.30 5.33
CA GLU A 444 -10.32 62.09 4.95
C GLU A 444 -10.08 60.61 4.62
N LEU A 445 -9.60 60.40 3.42
CA LEU A 445 -9.02 59.13 2.98
C LEU A 445 -7.54 59.13 3.42
N ASP A 446 -7.26 58.42 4.51
CA ASP A 446 -5.89 58.00 4.79
C ASP A 446 -5.57 56.76 3.95
N ALA A 447 -4.86 57.02 2.86
CA ALA A 447 -4.03 56.03 2.19
C ALA A 447 -2.68 56.02 2.90
N ASP A 448 -2.30 54.85 3.43
CA ASP A 448 -0.92 54.39 3.49
C ASP A 448 -0.84 53.20 4.47
N ALA A 449 -0.84 52.00 3.92
CA ALA A 449 -0.26 50.83 4.55
C ALA A 449 0.57 50.10 3.49
N GLU A 450 1.81 50.54 3.38
CA GLU A 450 2.87 49.85 2.69
C GLU A 450 3.09 48.46 3.35
N PHE A 451 2.93 47.42 2.57
CA PHE A 451 3.33 46.06 2.94
C PHE A 451 4.71 45.83 2.32
N GLU A 452 5.75 46.14 3.08
CA GLU A 452 7.10 45.71 2.77
C GLU A 452 7.25 44.21 3.03
N ALA A 453 7.48 43.45 1.95
CA ALA A 453 7.95 42.07 2.03
C ALA A 453 9.48 42.09 2.07
N GLU A 454 10.05 41.96 3.24
CA GLU A 454 11.46 41.58 3.39
C GLU A 454 11.61 40.08 3.09
N ALA A 455 12.24 39.82 1.96
CA ALA A 455 12.84 38.54 1.65
C ALA A 455 14.35 38.74 1.61
N ASP A 456 15.02 38.42 2.69
CA ASP A 456 16.46 38.13 2.67
C ASP A 456 16.78 37.17 3.78
N ALA A 457 16.93 35.88 3.38
CA ALA A 457 17.68 34.90 4.14
C ALA A 457 18.80 34.38 3.24
N GLU A 458 19.94 35.04 3.35
CA GLU A 458 21.22 34.55 2.84
C GLU A 458 21.53 33.18 3.48
N LEU A 459 21.54 32.14 2.68
CA LEU A 459 22.19 30.87 3.01
C LEU A 459 23.63 30.95 2.50
N GLY A 460 24.54 31.22 3.43
CA GLY A 460 25.96 31.08 3.23
C GLY A 460 26.33 29.66 2.85
N VAL A 461 26.87 29.50 1.66
CA VAL A 461 27.58 28.32 1.20
C VAL A 461 29.02 28.48 1.67
N GLU A 462 29.41 27.75 2.69
CA GLU A 462 30.82 27.52 3.00
C GLU A 462 31.35 26.40 2.07
N GLU A 463 32.23 26.77 1.16
CA GLU A 463 33.17 25.88 0.49
C GLU A 463 34.21 25.41 1.52
N PRO A 464 34.53 24.11 1.62
CA PRO A 464 35.75 23.68 2.29
C PRO A 464 36.92 23.80 1.32
N ALA A 465 37.89 24.58 1.77
CA ALA A 465 39.19 24.81 1.15
C ALA A 465 39.98 23.47 1.02
N ASP A 466 40.60 23.31 -0.14
CA ASP A 466 41.70 22.40 -0.42
C ASP A 466 42.88 22.68 0.52
N ASP A 467 43.23 21.69 1.35
CA ASP A 467 44.55 21.58 1.92
C ASP A 467 45.18 20.24 1.48
N VAL A 468 46.03 20.35 0.50
CA VAL A 468 47.00 19.33 0.07
C VAL A 468 48.32 19.63 0.82
N PRO A 469 48.90 18.73 1.57
CA PRO A 469 50.32 18.76 1.85
C PRO A 469 51.04 17.84 0.85
N GLU A 470 51.75 18.47 -0.05
CA GLU A 470 52.98 17.95 -0.65
C GLU A 470 54.01 17.71 0.44
N ASP A 471 54.46 16.48 0.63
CA ASP A 471 55.87 16.23 0.93
C ASP A 471 56.22 14.83 0.47
N ALA A 472 57.11 14.84 -0.51
CA ALA A 472 57.84 13.71 -1.09
C ALA A 472 59.02 13.38 -0.19
N GLU A 473 59.21 12.10 0.15
CA GLU A 473 60.58 11.57 0.31
C GLU A 473 60.67 10.15 -0.24
N ALA A 474 61.48 10.06 -1.24
CA ALA A 474 62.00 8.84 -1.85
C ALA A 474 62.95 8.11 -0.88
N VAL A 475 62.75 6.82 -0.69
CA VAL A 475 63.83 5.92 -0.25
C VAL A 475 63.88 4.73 -1.21
N THR A 476 64.99 4.74 -1.90
CA THR A 476 65.50 3.71 -2.77
C THR A 476 65.98 2.47 -1.98
N GLY A 477 65.80 1.29 -2.57
CA GLY A 477 66.79 0.24 -2.56
C GLY A 477 66.52 -1.00 -1.70
N GLY A 478 66.46 -2.14 -2.35
CA GLY A 478 66.57 -3.43 -1.72
C GLY A 478 66.04 -4.59 -2.56
N THR A 479 66.78 -4.90 -3.64
CA THR A 479 66.82 -6.21 -4.29
C THR A 479 67.39 -7.27 -3.36
N GLU A 480 66.63 -8.32 -3.08
CA GLU A 480 67.23 -9.62 -2.74
C GLU A 480 66.45 -10.77 -3.35
N THR A 481 67.18 -11.58 -3.94
CA THR A 481 67.07 -12.73 -4.79
C THR A 481 66.53 -13.99 -4.10
N CYS A 482 65.79 -14.75 -4.87
CA CYS A 482 65.90 -16.20 -5.07
C CYS A 482 65.95 -17.15 -3.87
N GLY A 483 65.01 -18.07 -3.84
CA GLY A 483 65.08 -19.27 -3.02
C GLY A 483 64.08 -20.31 -3.53
N ASP A 484 64.50 -21.07 -4.55
CA ASP A 484 63.92 -22.35 -4.96
C ASP A 484 63.92 -23.33 -3.76
N VAL A 485 62.78 -23.96 -3.52
CA VAL A 485 62.75 -25.23 -2.76
C VAL A 485 61.78 -26.19 -3.45
N GLU A 486 62.39 -27.22 -4.00
CA GLU A 486 61.81 -28.42 -4.60
C GLU A 486 60.96 -29.24 -3.61
N PRO A 487 60.05 -30.10 -4.15
CA PRO A 487 59.16 -30.93 -3.37
C PRO A 487 59.83 -32.20 -2.85
N ALA A 488 59.48 -32.55 -1.59
CA ALA A 488 59.84 -33.86 -1.03
C ALA A 488 58.63 -34.83 -1.15
N GLU A 489 58.79 -35.84 -1.98
CA GLU A 489 58.17 -37.15 -1.90
C GLU A 489 58.56 -37.85 -0.59
N THR A 490 57.62 -38.52 0.08
CA THR A 490 57.78 -39.87 0.64
C THR A 490 56.47 -40.31 1.29
N ASP A 491 55.86 -41.34 0.71
CA ASP A 491 55.70 -42.71 1.19
C ASP A 491 55.32 -42.92 2.68
N ARG A 492 54.06 -43.25 2.94
CA ARG A 492 53.55 -44.57 3.41
C ARG A 492 52.03 -44.57 3.61
#